data_d28c589eaefa3a8d50b42e55dcde5837
#
_entry.id   d28c589eaefa3a8d50b42e55dcde5837
#
_cell.length_a   1.000
_cell.length_b   1.000
_cell.length_c   1.000
_cell.angle_alpha   90.00
_cell.angle_beta   90.00
_cell.angle_gamma   90.00
#
_symmetry.space_group_name_H-M   'P 1'
#
loop_
_entity.id
_entity.type
_entity.pdbx_description
1 polymer ?
#
loop_
_entity_poly.entity_id
_entity_poly.type
_entity_poly.pdbx_seq_one_letter_code
_entity_poly.pdbx_strand_id
1 'polypeptide(L)' 'MEHQGVKNMGVSLSYNQLWKLLIDRGMTKQDLRKMTGLSSASIAKLGKGQNVNTDVLVRICTALDCDLHDIVETVHKK' A
#
# COMPACT_ATOMS: atom_id res chain seq x y z
N MET A 1 -3.04 -27.68 -0.11
CA MET A 1 -2.73 -27.07 -0.41
C MET A 1 -2.24 -26.63 -0.85
N GLU A 2 -2.16 -26.48 -0.98
CA GLU A 2 -1.72 -25.86 -1.41
C GLU A 2 -1.51 -25.24 -1.85
N HIS A 3 -1.41 -25.10 -1.93
CA HIS A 3 -1.22 -24.25 -2.33
C HIS A 3 -0.72 -23.58 -2.43
N GLN A 4 -0.64 -23.73 -2.12
CA GLN A 4 -0.12 -22.99 -2.18
C GLN A 4 0.38 -22.55 -2.69
N GLY A 5 0.35 -22.92 -2.68
CA GLY A 5 0.96 -22.68 -3.33
C GLY A 5 1.27 -22.11 -4.26
N VAL A 6 0.72 -21.59 -4.52
CA VAL A 6 0.90 -20.99 -5.48
C VAL A 6 1.83 -20.17 -5.39
N LYS A 7 2.61 -20.12 -5.44
CA LYS A 7 3.60 -19.42 -5.40
C LYS A 7 3.45 -18.22 -5.97
N ASN A 8 3.16 -17.35 -5.90
CA ASN A 8 3.28 -16.08 -6.36
C ASN A 8 3.64 -15.97 -7.71
N MET A 9 3.34 -16.77 -8.51
CA MET A 9 3.74 -16.77 -9.67
C MET A 9 3.34 -15.72 -10.46
N GLY A 10 3.45 -14.74 -10.47
CA GLY A 10 3.18 -13.70 -11.37
C GLY A 10 2.26 -12.62 -10.89
N VAL A 11 1.98 -12.60 -9.63
CA VAL A 11 1.10 -11.57 -9.07
C VAL A 11 1.79 -10.93 -7.87
N SER A 12 1.83 -9.61 -7.84
CA SER A 12 2.35 -8.88 -6.70
C SER A 12 1.50 -7.64 -6.49
N LEU A 13 1.68 -6.97 -5.38
CA LEU A 13 0.96 -5.73 -5.10
C LEU A 13 1.81 -4.53 -5.50
N SER A 14 1.15 -3.49 -5.91
CA SER A 14 1.81 -2.21 -6.18
C SER A 14 1.09 -1.13 -5.41
N TYR A 15 1.84 -0.20 -4.85
CA TYR A 15 1.29 0.95 -4.12
C TYR A 15 1.48 2.23 -4.93
N ASN A 16 1.70 2.12 -6.22
CA ASN A 16 1.90 3.29 -7.07
C ASN A 16 0.68 4.22 -7.05
N GLN A 17 -0.51 3.66 -6.92
CA GLN A 17 -1.71 4.47 -6.85
C GLN A 17 -1.71 5.33 -5.57
N LEU A 18 -1.19 4.80 -4.48
CA LEU A 18 -1.07 5.56 -3.24
C LEU A 18 -0.16 6.76 -3.43
N TRP A 19 1.00 6.56 -4.08
CA TRP A 19 1.94 7.65 -4.28
C TRP A 19 1.37 8.72 -5.19
N LYS A 20 0.63 8.34 -6.22
CA LYS A 20 -0.03 9.28 -7.10
C LYS A 20 -1.08 10.08 -6.34
N LEU A 21 -1.83 9.42 -5.47
CA LEU A 21 -2.85 10.08 -4.68
C LEU A 21 -2.24 11.12 -3.74
N LEU A 22 -1.11 10.79 -3.11
CA LEU A 22 -0.42 11.74 -2.26
C LEU A 22 0.05 12.95 -3.06
N ILE A 23 0.61 12.74 -4.24
CA ILE A 23 1.06 13.82 -5.10
C ILE A 23 -0.12 14.72 -5.47
N ASP A 24 -1.24 14.12 -5.84
CA ASP A 24 -2.43 14.87 -6.21
C ASP A 24 -2.94 15.72 -5.05
N ARG A 25 -2.72 15.28 -3.83
CA ARG A 25 -3.17 16.02 -2.65
C ARG A 25 -2.09 16.90 -2.04
N GLY A 26 -0.93 16.97 -2.68
CA GLY A 26 0.17 17.79 -2.18
C GLY A 26 0.75 17.29 -0.88
N MET A 27 0.71 15.97 -0.66
CA MET A 27 1.18 15.35 0.57
C MET A 27 2.46 14.59 0.37
N THR A 28 3.27 14.51 1.41
CA THR A 28 4.49 13.71 1.40
C THR A 28 4.26 12.41 2.18
N LYS A 29 5.22 11.49 2.10
CA LYS A 29 5.17 10.26 2.89
C LYS A 29 5.19 10.58 4.39
N GLN A 30 5.89 11.65 4.77
CA GLN A 30 5.95 12.07 6.16
C GLN A 30 4.57 12.55 6.63
N ASP A 31 3.84 13.26 5.76
CA ASP A 31 2.49 13.69 6.08
C ASP A 31 1.59 12.47 6.28
N LEU A 32 1.72 11.47 5.42
CA LEU A 32 0.95 10.25 5.52
C LEU A 32 1.23 9.55 6.85
N ARG A 33 2.51 9.47 7.23
CA ARG A 33 2.89 8.84 8.49
C ARG A 33 2.23 9.56 9.67
N LYS A 34 2.24 10.87 9.65
CA LYS A 34 1.65 11.65 10.74
C LYS A 34 0.14 11.47 10.81
N MET A 35 -0.52 11.47 9.66
CA MET A 35 -1.98 11.33 9.64
C MET A 35 -2.46 9.96 10.08
N THR A 36 -1.71 8.93 9.74
CA THR A 36 -2.14 7.57 10.00
C THR A 36 -1.63 7.00 11.31
N GLY A 37 -0.60 7.61 11.88
CA GLY A 37 0.04 7.07 13.08
C GLY A 37 0.89 5.83 12.78
N LEU A 38 1.17 5.56 11.52
CA LEU A 38 1.97 4.40 11.15
C LEU A 38 3.43 4.60 11.51
N SER A 39 4.12 3.49 11.74
CA SER A 39 5.55 3.54 12.06
C SER A 39 6.36 3.84 10.80
N SER A 40 7.59 4.29 11.01
CA SER A 40 8.51 4.49 9.90
C SER A 40 8.77 3.19 9.15
N ALA A 41 8.77 2.06 9.86
CA ALA A 41 9.00 0.76 9.25
C ALA A 41 7.86 0.40 8.27
N SER A 42 6.60 0.71 8.64
CA SER A 42 5.47 0.45 7.76
C SER A 42 5.55 1.31 6.51
N ILE A 43 5.91 2.58 6.65
CA ILE A 43 6.04 3.47 5.51
C ILE A 43 7.18 2.99 4.59
N ALA A 44 8.28 2.52 5.18
CA ALA A 44 9.39 1.99 4.39
C ALA A 44 8.98 0.76 3.60
N LYS A 45 8.19 -0.13 4.19
CA LYS A 45 7.69 -1.30 3.47
C LYS A 45 6.83 -0.91 2.29
N LEU A 46 5.96 0.07 2.47
CA LEU A 46 5.14 0.58 1.37
C LEU A 46 6.02 1.15 0.26
N GLY A 47 7.06 1.88 0.63
CA GLY A 47 7.98 2.46 -0.35
C GLY A 47 8.75 1.42 -1.14
N LYS A 48 8.96 0.23 -0.55
CA LYS A 48 9.68 -0.85 -1.23
C LYS A 48 8.74 -1.81 -1.94
N GLY A 49 7.46 -1.58 -1.89
CA GLY A 49 6.49 -2.48 -2.50
C GLY A 49 6.32 -3.79 -1.75
N GLN A 50 6.67 -3.82 -0.47
CA GLN A 50 6.54 -5.02 0.33
C GLN A 50 5.15 -5.14 0.92
N ASN A 51 4.78 -6.35 1.31
CA ASN A 51 3.47 -6.57 1.89
C ASN A 51 3.39 -5.97 3.29
N VAL A 52 2.24 -5.40 3.58
CA VAL A 52 1.92 -4.88 4.91
C VAL A 52 0.62 -5.54 5.33
N ASN A 53 0.31 -5.50 6.62
CA ASN A 53 -0.94 -6.11 7.04
C ASN A 53 -2.10 -5.18 6.71
N THR A 54 -3.30 -5.76 6.70
CA THR A 54 -4.49 -5.03 6.27
C THR A 54 -4.83 -3.86 7.18
N ASP A 55 -4.42 -3.90 8.43
CA ASP A 55 -4.65 -2.79 9.34
C ASP A 55 -3.96 -1.52 8.84
N VAL A 56 -2.77 -1.66 8.27
CA VAL A 56 -2.05 -0.54 7.70
C VAL A 56 -2.86 0.06 6.55
N LEU A 57 -3.39 -0.80 5.69
CA LEU A 57 -4.17 -0.34 4.54
C LEU A 57 -5.46 0.35 4.97
N VAL A 58 -6.13 -0.20 5.97
CA VAL A 58 -7.36 0.40 6.49
C VAL A 58 -7.09 1.79 7.09
N ARG A 59 -5.98 1.93 7.80
CA ARG A 59 -5.63 3.23 8.37
C ARG A 59 -5.38 4.27 7.29
N ILE A 60 -4.73 3.86 6.21
CA ILE A 60 -4.47 4.76 5.10
C ILE A 60 -5.78 5.18 4.44
N CYS A 61 -6.65 4.23 4.17
CA CYS A 61 -7.94 4.53 3.55
C CYS A 61 -8.77 5.46 4.43
N THR A 62 -8.74 5.25 5.74
CA THR A 62 -9.47 6.09 6.67
C THR A 62 -8.91 7.51 6.68
N ALA A 63 -7.59 7.64 6.74
CA ALA A 63 -6.94 8.95 6.78
C ALA A 63 -7.14 9.74 5.50
N LEU A 64 -7.12 9.07 4.36
CA LEU A 64 -7.23 9.73 3.07
C LEU A 64 -8.67 9.74 2.54
N ASP A 65 -9.59 9.14 3.28
CA ASP A 65 -11.00 9.05 2.89
C ASP A 65 -11.12 8.47 1.47
N CYS A 66 -10.57 7.29 1.28
CA CYS A 66 -10.57 6.64 -0.02
C CYS A 66 -10.76 5.13 0.16
N ASP A 67 -10.92 4.44 -0.95
CA ASP A 67 -11.10 2.99 -0.93
C ASP A 67 -9.78 2.28 -1.20
N LEU A 68 -9.75 0.99 -0.93
CA LEU A 68 -8.54 0.19 -1.10
C LEU A 68 -8.01 0.25 -2.53
N HIS A 69 -8.89 0.20 -3.52
CA HIS A 69 -8.46 0.23 -4.91
C HIS A 69 -7.82 1.57 -5.31
N ASP A 70 -7.99 2.60 -4.51
CA ASP A 70 -7.37 3.89 -4.77
C ASP A 70 -5.90 3.91 -4.37
N ILE A 71 -5.45 2.93 -3.57
CA ILE A 71 -4.09 2.91 -3.06
C ILE A 71 -3.31 1.65 -3.42
N VAL A 72 -3.99 0.57 -3.76
CA VAL A 72 -3.34 -0.72 -4.04
C VAL A 72 -3.84 -1.28 -5.34
N GLU A 73 -2.97 -1.89 -6.10
CA GLU A 73 -3.40 -2.63 -7.28
C GLU A 73 -2.58 -3.90 -7.39
N THR A 74 -3.12 -4.89 -8.06
CA THR A 74 -2.37 -6.11 -8.33
C THR A 74 -1.66 -5.95 -9.66
N VAL A 75 -0.43 -6.41 -9.70
CA VAL A 75 0.37 -6.39 -10.93
C VAL A 75 0.65 -7.82 -11.32
N HIS A 76 0.27 -8.18 -12.52
CA HIS A 76 0.48 -9.54 -13.00
C HIS A 76 1.75 -9.58 -13.83
N LYS A 77 2.64 -10.50 -13.47
CA LYS A 77 3.88 -10.62 -14.18
C LYS A 77 3.77 -11.79 -15.14
N LYS A 78 4.58 -11.81 -16.11
CA LYS A 78 4.55 -12.89 -17.06
C LYS A 78 5.66 -13.86 -16.87
#